data_999f762347650c9bef9bc4a1c424afed
#
_entry.id   999f762347650c9bef9bc4a1c424afed
#
_cell.length_a   1.000
_cell.length_b   1.000
_cell.length_c   1.000
_cell.angle_alpha   90.00
_cell.angle_beta   90.00
_cell.angle_gamma   90.00
#
_symmetry.space_group_name_H-M   'P 1'
#
loop_
_entity.id
_entity.type
_entity.pdbx_description
1 polymer ?
#
loop_
_entity_poly.entity_id
_entity_poly.type
_entity_poly.pdbx_seq_one_letter_code
_entity_poly.pdbx_strand_id
1 'polypeptide(L)'
;MKRWQKWVIALVVVLALVLVGGRVLKARQQAGAALAASAAAAPRALELGPADVLVARAQPLTRTLTISGGLKAVTSAVVKAKVASELKSLTVREGDTVKAGQVVGQLDTTEFEWRLKQADQTAVSARTQLDIAKRALDNNRALVAQGFISATALETAISTEAGAAASYQAAVAATELARKARADALLIAPISGVVSQRLAQPGERVAIDAKVIEIVDLSRIELEAAVAPEDVGGVLVGQIARLSVDGLGEPASAKVVRINPSTQTGTRAVMVYLALQPQPGLRQGLFARGTIELQRKNAIAVPVSAVRVDQARPYVLAVDGGKAVQRPVELGVRGEALFDGRIEPAVEILSGAADGATLLRGSAGGLRDGTPVKLAPAPASATVSTPASAASAAP
;
A
#
# COMPACT_ATOMS: atom_id res chain seq x y z
N MET A 1 51.73 -46.08 86.63
CA MET A 1 51.73 -44.77 85.91
C MET A 1 51.10 -43.74 86.82
N LYS A 2 51.84 -42.68 87.16
CA LYS A 2 51.60 -41.74 88.25
C LYS A 2 50.35 -40.91 88.07
N ARG A 3 49.51 -40.80 89.07
CA ARG A 3 48.26 -40.02 89.12
C ARG A 3 48.39 -38.58 88.57
N TRP A 4 49.56 -38.01 88.59
CA TRP A 4 49.87 -36.66 88.12
C TRP A 4 49.78 -36.51 86.59
N GLN A 5 50.12 -37.53 85.81
CA GLN A 5 50.01 -37.46 84.33
C GLN A 5 48.55 -37.35 83.83
N LYS A 6 47.59 -37.96 84.59
CA LYS A 6 46.17 -37.83 84.26
C LYS A 6 45.65 -36.41 84.45
N TRP A 7 46.14 -35.70 85.46
CA TRP A 7 45.78 -34.29 85.71
C TRP A 7 46.38 -33.33 84.65
N VAL A 8 47.58 -33.57 84.20
CA VAL A 8 48.23 -32.77 83.16
C VAL A 8 47.50 -32.97 81.81
N ILE A 9 47.10 -34.19 81.46
CA ILE A 9 46.31 -34.48 80.25
C ILE A 9 44.94 -33.81 80.33
N ALA A 10 44.29 -33.88 81.50
CA ALA A 10 43.00 -33.20 81.69
C ALA A 10 43.09 -31.67 81.51
N LEU A 11 44.17 -31.07 82.08
CA LEU A 11 44.41 -29.63 81.97
C LEU A 11 44.65 -29.17 80.48
N VAL A 12 45.42 -29.98 79.71
CA VAL A 12 45.71 -29.74 78.31
C VAL A 12 44.41 -29.85 77.44
N VAL A 13 43.57 -30.85 77.75
CA VAL A 13 42.31 -31.03 77.08
C VAL A 13 41.33 -29.87 77.36
N VAL A 14 41.26 -29.42 78.61
CA VAL A 14 40.41 -28.22 78.92
C VAL A 14 40.96 -26.98 78.27
N LEU A 15 42.28 -26.76 78.21
CA LEU A 15 42.89 -25.64 77.53
C LEU A 15 42.62 -25.65 76.02
N ALA A 16 42.71 -26.84 75.42
CA ALA A 16 42.40 -27.03 74.01
C ALA A 16 40.92 -26.74 73.72
N LEU A 17 39.99 -27.19 74.57
CA LEU A 17 38.55 -26.92 74.42
C LEU A 17 38.21 -25.41 74.55
N VAL A 18 38.89 -24.73 75.49
CA VAL A 18 38.73 -23.25 75.64
C VAL A 18 39.26 -22.48 74.41
N LEU A 19 40.39 -22.93 73.86
CA LEU A 19 40.97 -22.33 72.67
C LEU A 19 40.11 -22.59 71.44
N VAL A 20 39.54 -23.79 71.25
CA VAL A 20 38.63 -24.13 70.18
C VAL A 20 37.31 -23.40 70.36
N GLY A 21 36.73 -23.35 71.55
CA GLY A 21 35.52 -22.64 71.87
C GLY A 21 35.66 -21.11 71.56
N GLY A 22 36.79 -20.53 72.00
CA GLY A 22 37.12 -19.13 71.71
C GLY A 22 37.24 -18.80 70.22
N ARG A 23 37.82 -19.74 69.41
CA ARG A 23 37.88 -19.59 67.95
C ARG A 23 36.51 -19.71 67.30
N VAL A 24 35.67 -20.67 67.75
CA VAL A 24 34.33 -20.83 67.23
C VAL A 24 33.44 -19.64 67.55
N LEU A 25 33.54 -19.07 68.76
CA LEU A 25 32.80 -17.83 69.10
C LEU A 25 33.27 -16.64 68.29
N LYS A 26 34.59 -16.47 68.12
CA LYS A 26 35.11 -15.36 67.23
C LYS A 26 34.71 -15.55 65.79
N ALA A 27 34.71 -16.75 65.24
CA ALA A 27 34.24 -17.04 63.88
C ALA A 27 32.75 -16.76 63.68
N ARG A 28 31.93 -17.11 64.70
CA ARG A 28 30.50 -16.75 64.69
C ARG A 28 30.24 -15.24 64.76
N GLN A 29 30.98 -14.53 65.58
CA GLN A 29 30.88 -13.07 65.67
C GLN A 29 31.38 -12.40 64.40
N GLN A 30 32.42 -12.86 63.73
CA GLN A 30 32.90 -12.36 62.46
C GLN A 30 31.93 -12.70 61.35
N ALA A 31 31.31 -13.88 61.29
CA ALA A 31 30.28 -14.23 60.32
C ALA A 31 29.01 -13.40 60.52
N GLY A 32 28.62 -13.15 61.81
CA GLY A 32 27.49 -12.23 62.08
C GLY A 32 27.76 -10.78 61.70
N ALA A 33 28.98 -10.29 61.95
CA ALA A 33 29.40 -8.94 61.52
C ALA A 33 29.51 -8.82 59.99
N ALA A 34 29.98 -9.85 59.29
CA ALA A 34 30.03 -9.89 57.83
C ALA A 34 28.62 -9.92 57.19
N LEU A 35 27.69 -10.69 57.79
CA LEU A 35 26.28 -10.70 57.39
C LEU A 35 25.60 -9.33 57.67
N ALA A 36 25.86 -8.73 58.82
CA ALA A 36 25.35 -7.37 59.15
C ALA A 36 25.96 -6.30 58.26
N ALA A 37 27.25 -6.37 57.90
CA ALA A 37 27.89 -5.47 56.94
C ALA A 37 27.38 -5.65 55.51
N SER A 38 27.05 -6.89 55.10
CA SER A 38 26.42 -7.17 53.82
C SER A 38 24.96 -6.70 53.78
N ALA A 39 24.23 -6.75 54.89
CA ALA A 39 22.86 -6.22 55.00
C ALA A 39 22.81 -4.68 55.14
N ALA A 40 23.89 -4.06 55.64
CA ALA A 40 24.04 -2.60 55.76
C ALA A 40 24.66 -1.94 54.51
N ALA A 41 25.08 -2.70 53.51
CA ALA A 41 25.48 -2.15 52.23
C ALA A 41 24.26 -1.49 51.61
N ALA A 42 24.15 -0.17 51.69
CA ALA A 42 23.10 0.58 51.04
C ALA A 42 23.00 0.15 49.57
N PRO A 43 21.80 -0.18 49.06
CA PRO A 43 21.66 -0.64 47.68
C PRO A 43 22.30 0.41 46.74
N ARG A 44 23.31 -0.01 46.00
CA ARG A 44 23.97 0.87 45.02
C ARG A 44 22.90 1.41 44.10
N ALA A 45 22.79 2.74 44.02
CA ALA A 45 21.87 3.37 43.09
C ALA A 45 22.24 2.94 41.67
N LEU A 46 21.26 2.42 40.94
CA LEU A 46 21.42 2.06 39.54
C LEU A 46 21.60 3.33 38.71
N GLU A 47 22.70 3.46 38.00
CA GLU A 47 22.91 4.56 37.06
C GLU A 47 22.11 4.31 35.81
N LEU A 48 21.17 5.22 35.49
CA LEU A 48 20.31 5.18 34.31
C LEU A 48 20.87 6.14 33.25
N GLY A 49 21.07 5.65 32.05
CA GLY A 49 21.48 6.44 30.92
C GLY A 49 20.31 7.31 30.37
N PRO A 50 20.59 8.31 29.53
CA PRO A 50 19.55 9.11 28.88
C PRO A 50 18.59 8.27 28.04
N ALA A 51 19.06 7.15 27.48
CA ALA A 51 18.24 6.23 26.69
C ALA A 51 17.23 5.40 27.53
N ASP A 52 17.44 5.31 28.85
CA ASP A 52 16.60 4.53 29.76
C ASP A 52 15.46 5.37 30.38
N VAL A 53 15.46 6.66 30.10
CA VAL A 53 14.53 7.61 30.71
C VAL A 53 13.74 8.31 29.61
N LEU A 54 12.50 8.60 29.88
CA LEU A 54 11.65 9.45 29.06
C LEU A 54 10.84 10.39 29.93
N VAL A 55 10.51 11.55 29.39
CA VAL A 55 9.62 12.51 30.04
C VAL A 55 8.25 12.35 29.39
N ALA A 56 7.24 11.99 30.20
CA ALA A 56 5.87 11.94 29.73
C ALA A 56 5.40 13.34 29.36
N ARG A 57 5.02 13.56 28.10
CA ARG A 57 4.54 14.85 27.61
C ARG A 57 3.31 14.67 26.76
N ALA A 58 2.44 15.67 26.77
CA ALA A 58 1.35 15.76 25.81
C ALA A 58 1.95 15.96 24.42
N GLN A 59 1.75 14.99 23.54
CA GLN A 59 2.29 14.99 22.17
C GLN A 59 1.29 14.40 21.20
N PRO A 60 1.45 14.63 19.88
CA PRO A 60 0.59 14.02 18.88
C PRO A 60 0.71 12.51 18.90
N LEU A 61 -0.37 11.83 19.27
CA LEU A 61 -0.55 10.39 19.15
C LEU A 61 -1.43 10.12 17.93
N THR A 62 -0.89 9.35 16.98
CA THR A 62 -1.59 8.96 15.77
C THR A 62 -2.04 7.51 15.90
N ARG A 63 -3.35 7.29 15.89
CA ARG A 63 -3.90 5.93 15.76
C ARG A 63 -3.71 5.48 14.32
N THR A 64 -3.05 4.37 14.12
CA THR A 64 -2.78 3.80 12.81
C THR A 64 -3.47 2.46 12.63
N LEU A 65 -3.82 2.14 11.38
CA LEU A 65 -4.32 0.83 10.98
C LEU A 65 -3.35 0.24 9.97
N THR A 66 -2.81 -0.93 10.27
CA THR A 66 -1.94 -1.65 9.35
C THR A 66 -2.75 -2.22 8.19
N ILE A 67 -2.28 -1.98 6.98
CA ILE A 67 -2.88 -2.45 5.74
C ILE A 67 -1.84 -3.07 4.83
N SER A 68 -2.30 -3.96 3.95
CA SER A 68 -1.48 -4.52 2.87
C SER A 68 -2.35 -4.86 1.67
N GLY A 69 -1.75 -4.91 0.49
CA GLY A 69 -2.47 -5.25 -0.72
C GLY A 69 -1.63 -5.16 -1.98
N GLY A 70 -2.24 -5.43 -3.11
CA GLY A 70 -1.64 -5.31 -4.43
C GLY A 70 -1.86 -3.94 -5.06
N LEU A 71 -0.86 -3.46 -5.78
CA LEU A 71 -0.97 -2.26 -6.59
C LEU A 71 -1.67 -2.57 -7.91
N LYS A 72 -2.64 -1.75 -8.28
CA LYS A 72 -3.40 -1.90 -9.51
C LYS A 72 -3.57 -0.56 -10.22
N ALA A 73 -3.42 -0.57 -11.53
CA ALA A 73 -3.74 0.60 -12.34
C ALA A 73 -5.25 0.86 -12.31
N VAL A 74 -5.65 2.11 -12.11
CA VAL A 74 -7.07 2.52 -12.10
C VAL A 74 -7.71 2.27 -13.46
N THR A 75 -6.93 2.45 -14.53
CA THR A 75 -7.40 2.29 -15.90
C THR A 75 -6.54 1.23 -16.58
N SER A 76 -7.17 0.17 -17.05
CA SER A 76 -6.57 -0.84 -17.91
C SER A 76 -7.55 -1.19 -19.04
N ALA A 77 -7.03 -1.59 -20.18
CA ALA A 77 -7.84 -2.02 -21.30
C ALA A 77 -7.18 -3.19 -22.03
N VAL A 78 -8.01 -4.13 -22.44
CA VAL A 78 -7.57 -5.24 -23.27
C VAL A 78 -8.03 -4.99 -24.70
N VAL A 79 -7.08 -4.91 -25.63
CA VAL A 79 -7.35 -4.87 -27.07
C VAL A 79 -7.80 -6.26 -27.48
N LYS A 80 -9.03 -6.36 -28.00
CA LYS A 80 -9.61 -7.60 -28.48
C LYS A 80 -9.78 -7.59 -29.97
N ALA A 81 -9.69 -8.76 -30.60
CA ALA A 81 -10.02 -8.93 -32.01
C ALA A 81 -11.52 -8.74 -32.22
N LYS A 82 -11.90 -7.82 -33.12
CA LYS A 82 -13.31 -7.57 -33.48
C LYS A 82 -13.79 -8.46 -34.62
N VAL A 83 -12.87 -9.03 -35.37
CA VAL A 83 -13.12 -9.99 -36.46
C VAL A 83 -12.20 -11.19 -36.31
N ALA A 84 -12.66 -12.36 -36.79
CA ALA A 84 -11.85 -13.57 -36.77
C ALA A 84 -10.92 -13.59 -37.98
N SER A 85 -9.59 -13.61 -37.73
CA SER A 85 -8.57 -13.69 -38.77
C SER A 85 -7.21 -14.09 -38.18
N GLU A 86 -6.20 -14.26 -39.03
CA GLU A 86 -4.83 -14.44 -38.60
C GLU A 86 -4.22 -13.12 -38.13
N LEU A 87 -3.47 -13.14 -37.03
CA LEU A 87 -2.72 -11.99 -36.57
C LEU A 87 -1.46 -11.80 -37.40
N LYS A 88 -1.52 -10.87 -38.35
CA LYS A 88 -0.41 -10.63 -39.31
C LYS A 88 0.79 -9.96 -38.68
N SER A 89 0.56 -8.97 -37.83
CA SER A 89 1.64 -8.22 -37.17
C SER A 89 1.19 -7.55 -35.89
N LEU A 90 2.13 -7.45 -34.94
CA LEU A 90 2.07 -6.57 -33.77
C LEU A 90 3.24 -5.60 -33.86
N THR A 91 2.94 -4.30 -33.78
CA THR A 91 3.93 -3.22 -33.91
C THR A 91 4.54 -2.83 -32.56
N VAL A 92 4.02 -3.39 -31.46
CA VAL A 92 4.41 -3.05 -30.10
C VAL A 92 4.83 -4.28 -29.31
N ARG A 93 5.66 -4.06 -28.28
CA ARG A 93 6.15 -5.07 -27.34
C ARG A 93 5.76 -4.71 -25.92
N GLU A 94 5.91 -5.65 -25.01
CA GLU A 94 5.77 -5.41 -23.57
C GLU A 94 6.73 -4.30 -23.13
N GLY A 95 6.20 -3.33 -22.38
CA GLY A 95 6.95 -2.15 -21.94
C GLY A 95 6.87 -0.94 -22.87
N ASP A 96 6.37 -1.10 -24.11
CA ASP A 96 6.20 0.02 -25.02
C ASP A 96 5.06 0.93 -24.59
N THR A 97 5.27 2.24 -24.74
CA THR A 97 4.21 3.24 -24.50
C THR A 97 3.38 3.45 -25.76
N VAL A 98 2.06 3.43 -25.61
CA VAL A 98 1.10 3.63 -26.68
C VAL A 98 0.14 4.80 -26.37
N LYS A 99 -0.38 5.42 -27.42
CA LYS A 99 -1.41 6.48 -27.30
C LYS A 99 -2.78 5.93 -27.70
N ALA A 100 -3.84 6.45 -27.10
CA ALA A 100 -5.20 6.14 -27.51
C ALA A 100 -5.38 6.46 -29.02
N GLY A 101 -6.00 5.53 -29.76
CA GLY A 101 -6.15 5.63 -31.21
C GLY A 101 -4.96 5.11 -32.04
N GLN A 102 -3.82 4.78 -31.40
CA GLN A 102 -2.66 4.22 -32.09
C GLN A 102 -2.94 2.80 -32.58
N VAL A 103 -2.54 2.49 -33.82
CA VAL A 103 -2.58 1.13 -34.36
C VAL A 103 -1.43 0.33 -33.70
N VAL A 104 -1.79 -0.74 -33.02
CA VAL A 104 -0.85 -1.61 -32.26
C VAL A 104 -0.64 -2.97 -32.92
N GLY A 105 -1.45 -3.28 -33.93
CA GLY A 105 -1.33 -4.50 -34.72
C GLY A 105 -2.34 -4.56 -35.84
N GLN A 106 -2.21 -5.58 -36.67
CA GLN A 106 -3.08 -5.79 -37.83
C GLN A 106 -3.39 -7.27 -37.99
N LEU A 107 -4.64 -7.58 -38.18
CA LEU A 107 -5.11 -8.89 -38.62
C LEU A 107 -4.98 -8.97 -40.14
N ASP A 108 -4.98 -10.16 -40.71
CA ASP A 108 -5.01 -10.33 -42.17
C ASP A 108 -6.31 -9.75 -42.75
N THR A 109 -6.15 -8.78 -43.64
CA THR A 109 -7.24 -8.01 -44.27
C THR A 109 -7.67 -8.57 -45.63
N THR A 110 -6.98 -9.57 -46.17
CA THR A 110 -7.14 -10.06 -47.54
C THR A 110 -8.58 -10.44 -47.85
N GLU A 111 -9.23 -11.21 -46.99
CA GLU A 111 -10.63 -11.62 -47.19
C GLU A 111 -11.59 -10.41 -47.11
N PHE A 112 -11.35 -9.49 -46.16
CA PHE A 112 -12.18 -8.30 -45.97
C PHE A 112 -12.03 -7.30 -47.15
N GLU A 113 -10.87 -7.20 -47.74
CA GLU A 113 -10.61 -6.37 -48.94
C GLU A 113 -11.36 -6.91 -50.16
N TRP A 114 -11.35 -8.23 -50.35
CA TRP A 114 -12.13 -8.84 -51.44
C TRP A 114 -13.65 -8.67 -51.23
N ARG A 115 -14.15 -8.83 -50.01
CA ARG A 115 -15.56 -8.61 -49.68
C ARG A 115 -15.95 -7.16 -49.91
N LEU A 116 -15.11 -6.18 -49.53
CA LEU A 116 -15.35 -4.77 -49.77
C LEU A 116 -15.42 -4.50 -51.28
N LYS A 117 -14.42 -5.00 -52.03
CA LYS A 117 -14.40 -4.85 -53.50
C LYS A 117 -15.64 -5.42 -54.17
N GLN A 118 -16.12 -6.59 -53.73
CA GLN A 118 -17.35 -7.19 -54.23
C GLN A 118 -18.58 -6.30 -53.95
N ALA A 119 -18.70 -5.80 -52.70
CA ALA A 119 -19.80 -4.90 -52.31
C ALA A 119 -19.77 -3.60 -53.11
N ASP A 120 -18.58 -3.01 -53.30
CA ASP A 120 -18.42 -1.80 -54.12
C ASP A 120 -18.88 -2.02 -55.58
N GLN A 121 -18.52 -3.16 -56.19
CA GLN A 121 -18.97 -3.47 -57.58
C GLN A 121 -20.47 -3.68 -57.64
N THR A 122 -21.09 -4.27 -56.63
CA THR A 122 -22.56 -4.40 -56.53
C THR A 122 -23.24 -3.02 -56.41
N ALA A 123 -22.67 -2.11 -55.60
CA ALA A 123 -23.19 -0.76 -55.48
C ALA A 123 -23.06 0.04 -56.79
N VAL A 124 -21.95 -0.11 -57.53
CA VAL A 124 -21.77 0.49 -58.86
C VAL A 124 -22.81 -0.05 -59.86
N SER A 125 -23.07 -1.35 -59.88
CA SER A 125 -24.11 -1.95 -60.75
C SER A 125 -25.51 -1.44 -60.41
N ALA A 126 -25.86 -1.39 -59.12
CA ALA A 126 -27.17 -0.88 -58.67
C ALA A 126 -27.34 0.62 -58.99
N ARG A 127 -26.27 1.42 -58.91
CA ARG A 127 -26.27 2.82 -59.32
C ARG A 127 -26.55 2.97 -60.82
N THR A 128 -25.90 2.14 -61.65
CA THR A 128 -26.15 2.17 -63.10
C THR A 128 -27.62 1.84 -63.44
N GLN A 129 -28.20 0.86 -62.72
CA GLN A 129 -29.63 0.53 -62.88
C GLN A 129 -30.54 1.70 -62.46
N LEU A 130 -30.22 2.39 -61.35
CA LEU A 130 -30.95 3.58 -60.91
C LEU A 130 -30.83 4.71 -61.97
N ASP A 131 -29.66 4.95 -62.53
CA ASP A 131 -29.43 5.96 -63.54
C ASP A 131 -30.21 5.67 -64.85
N ILE A 132 -30.37 4.39 -65.24
CA ILE A 132 -31.22 3.94 -66.33
C ILE A 132 -32.69 4.20 -66.01
N ALA A 133 -33.17 3.81 -64.82
CA ALA A 133 -34.54 3.99 -64.36
C ALA A 133 -34.91 5.51 -64.31
N LYS A 134 -34.01 6.34 -63.80
CA LYS A 134 -34.19 7.82 -63.83
C LYS A 134 -34.36 8.38 -65.19
N ARG A 135 -33.51 8.02 -66.18
CA ARG A 135 -33.64 8.45 -67.57
C ARG A 135 -34.94 7.97 -68.17
N ALA A 136 -35.35 6.71 -67.89
CA ALA A 136 -36.62 6.17 -68.36
C ALA A 136 -37.83 6.99 -67.78
N LEU A 137 -37.79 7.32 -66.50
CA LEU A 137 -38.79 8.14 -65.82
C LEU A 137 -38.87 9.53 -66.41
N ASP A 138 -37.72 10.19 -66.67
CA ASP A 138 -37.67 11.53 -67.23
C ASP A 138 -38.22 11.54 -68.67
N ASN A 139 -37.91 10.52 -69.51
CA ASN A 139 -38.47 10.34 -70.81
C ASN A 139 -40.02 10.14 -70.76
N ASN A 140 -40.48 9.25 -69.84
CA ASN A 140 -41.92 9.01 -69.71
C ASN A 140 -42.71 10.26 -69.25
N ARG A 141 -42.13 11.06 -68.33
CA ARG A 141 -42.68 12.34 -67.93
C ARG A 141 -42.87 13.27 -69.11
N ALA A 142 -41.86 13.38 -70.00
CA ALA A 142 -41.96 14.23 -71.22
C ALA A 142 -43.02 13.71 -72.20
N LEU A 143 -43.13 12.39 -72.38
CA LEU A 143 -44.14 11.77 -73.29
C LEU A 143 -45.57 11.88 -72.74
N VAL A 144 -45.83 11.77 -71.45
CA VAL A 144 -47.13 12.01 -70.84
C VAL A 144 -47.56 13.47 -71.03
N ALA A 145 -46.64 14.42 -70.81
CA ALA A 145 -46.90 15.85 -70.99
C ALA A 145 -47.30 16.20 -72.42
N GLN A 146 -46.86 15.39 -73.40
CA GLN A 146 -47.23 15.53 -74.81
C GLN A 146 -48.43 14.65 -75.20
N GLY A 147 -49.03 13.90 -74.27
CA GLY A 147 -50.21 13.08 -74.55
C GLY A 147 -49.90 11.72 -75.26
N PHE A 148 -48.66 11.33 -75.42
CA PHE A 148 -48.28 10.12 -76.17
C PHE A 148 -48.38 8.80 -75.38
N ILE A 149 -48.34 8.84 -74.04
CA ILE A 149 -48.49 7.66 -73.21
C ILE A 149 -49.45 7.89 -72.04
N SER A 150 -49.94 6.82 -71.42
CA SER A 150 -50.89 6.85 -70.32
C SER A 150 -50.27 7.28 -68.97
N ALA A 151 -51.08 7.82 -68.08
CA ALA A 151 -50.70 8.14 -66.72
C ALA A 151 -50.22 6.88 -65.97
N THR A 152 -50.79 5.73 -66.24
CA THR A 152 -50.39 4.41 -65.65
C THR A 152 -48.94 4.04 -66.02
N ALA A 153 -48.49 4.34 -67.24
CA ALA A 153 -47.12 4.07 -67.67
C ALA A 153 -46.14 4.96 -66.91
N LEU A 154 -46.48 6.20 -66.60
CA LEU A 154 -45.66 7.09 -65.74
C LEU A 154 -45.61 6.59 -64.33
N GLU A 155 -46.70 6.13 -63.72
CA GLU A 155 -46.73 5.59 -62.37
C GLU A 155 -45.90 4.33 -62.25
N THR A 156 -45.89 3.48 -63.29
CA THR A 156 -44.99 2.30 -63.35
C THR A 156 -43.50 2.73 -63.38
N ALA A 157 -43.16 3.80 -64.16
CA ALA A 157 -41.78 4.29 -64.18
C ALA A 157 -41.37 4.92 -62.90
N ILE A 158 -42.25 5.64 -62.18
CA ILE A 158 -42.01 6.17 -60.84
C ILE A 158 -41.69 4.98 -59.83
N SER A 159 -42.54 3.97 -59.87
CA SER A 159 -42.37 2.79 -59.02
C SER A 159 -41.03 2.01 -59.31
N THR A 160 -40.69 1.95 -60.61
CA THR A 160 -39.42 1.29 -61.03
C THR A 160 -38.22 2.11 -60.60
N GLU A 161 -38.24 3.44 -60.74
CA GLU A 161 -37.13 4.30 -60.21
C GLU A 161 -37.01 4.19 -58.71
N ALA A 162 -38.14 4.23 -57.97
CA ALA A 162 -38.14 4.09 -56.53
C ALA A 162 -37.56 2.71 -56.07
N GLY A 163 -37.92 1.65 -56.80
CA GLY A 163 -37.36 0.30 -56.54
C GLY A 163 -35.84 0.22 -56.82
N ALA A 164 -35.39 0.85 -57.94
CA ALA A 164 -33.97 0.92 -58.26
C ALA A 164 -33.19 1.80 -57.24
N ALA A 165 -33.80 2.91 -56.77
CA ALA A 165 -33.22 3.73 -55.71
C ALA A 165 -33.05 2.99 -54.38
N ALA A 166 -34.07 2.24 -53.97
CA ALA A 166 -34.03 1.40 -52.79
C ALA A 166 -32.93 0.31 -52.89
N SER A 167 -32.81 -0.32 -54.09
CA SER A 167 -31.75 -1.33 -54.33
C SER A 167 -30.36 -0.73 -54.27
N TYR A 168 -30.14 0.46 -54.80
CA TYR A 168 -28.88 1.18 -54.69
C TYR A 168 -28.54 1.53 -53.23
N GLN A 169 -29.51 2.02 -52.47
CA GLN A 169 -29.32 2.31 -51.03
C GLN A 169 -28.94 1.06 -50.26
N ALA A 170 -29.55 -0.08 -50.50
CA ALA A 170 -29.22 -1.36 -49.89
C ALA A 170 -27.78 -1.80 -50.23
N ALA A 171 -27.34 -1.62 -51.50
CA ALA A 171 -25.99 -1.95 -51.92
C ALA A 171 -24.92 -1.03 -51.26
N VAL A 172 -25.22 0.28 -51.12
CA VAL A 172 -24.35 1.22 -50.38
C VAL A 172 -24.22 0.81 -48.93
N ALA A 173 -25.30 0.45 -48.26
CA ALA A 173 -25.28 -0.03 -46.90
C ALA A 173 -24.42 -1.31 -46.74
N ALA A 174 -24.50 -2.22 -47.70
CA ALA A 174 -23.64 -3.44 -47.70
C ALA A 174 -22.15 -3.08 -47.88
N THR A 175 -21.83 -2.08 -48.71
CA THR A 175 -20.44 -1.56 -48.87
C THR A 175 -19.91 -0.99 -47.55
N GLU A 176 -20.71 -0.17 -46.82
CA GLU A 176 -20.31 0.39 -45.54
C GLU A 176 -20.08 -0.71 -44.50
N LEU A 177 -20.89 -1.76 -44.46
CA LEU A 177 -20.70 -2.90 -43.59
C LEU A 177 -19.36 -3.64 -43.87
N ALA A 178 -19.06 -3.88 -45.16
CA ALA A 178 -17.79 -4.51 -45.57
C ALA A 178 -16.59 -3.61 -45.25
N ARG A 179 -16.73 -2.28 -45.41
CA ARG A 179 -15.70 -1.30 -45.04
C ARG A 179 -15.44 -1.31 -43.53
N LYS A 180 -16.50 -1.38 -42.73
CA LYS A 180 -16.39 -1.49 -41.27
C LYS A 180 -15.70 -2.75 -40.88
N ALA A 181 -16.03 -3.90 -41.46
CA ALA A 181 -15.38 -5.19 -41.16
C ALA A 181 -13.88 -5.15 -41.49
N ARG A 182 -13.48 -4.53 -42.62
CA ARG A 182 -12.06 -4.30 -42.93
C ARG A 182 -11.36 -3.39 -41.90
N ALA A 183 -12.00 -2.31 -41.47
CA ALA A 183 -11.45 -1.41 -40.48
C ALA A 183 -11.29 -2.10 -39.11
N ASP A 184 -12.20 -3.01 -38.77
CA ASP A 184 -12.13 -3.79 -37.51
C ASP A 184 -11.03 -4.84 -37.49
N ALA A 185 -10.36 -5.10 -38.62
CA ALA A 185 -9.13 -5.89 -38.67
C ALA A 185 -7.88 -5.14 -38.17
N LEU A 186 -7.98 -3.82 -37.96
CA LEU A 186 -6.93 -3.06 -37.30
C LEU A 186 -7.13 -3.10 -35.79
N LEU A 187 -6.06 -3.44 -35.08
CA LEU A 187 -6.02 -3.44 -33.63
C LEU A 187 -5.58 -2.06 -33.15
N ILE A 188 -6.46 -1.35 -32.48
CA ILE A 188 -6.27 0.04 -32.07
C ILE A 188 -6.29 0.10 -30.54
N ALA A 189 -5.32 0.83 -29.95
CA ALA A 189 -5.26 1.07 -28.52
C ALA A 189 -6.45 1.93 -28.05
N PRO A 190 -7.30 1.45 -27.11
CA PRO A 190 -8.44 2.23 -26.65
C PRO A 190 -8.06 3.31 -25.62
N ILE A 191 -6.92 3.16 -24.96
CA ILE A 191 -6.39 4.08 -23.97
C ILE A 191 -4.91 4.36 -24.23
N SER A 192 -4.40 5.47 -23.71
CA SER A 192 -2.96 5.71 -23.61
C SER A 192 -2.40 4.98 -22.39
N GLY A 193 -1.20 4.41 -22.51
CA GLY A 193 -0.58 3.67 -21.42
C GLY A 193 0.63 2.86 -21.88
N VAL A 194 1.00 1.88 -21.10
CA VAL A 194 2.10 0.95 -21.36
C VAL A 194 1.54 -0.44 -21.66
N VAL A 195 2.08 -1.12 -22.64
CA VAL A 195 1.74 -2.51 -22.95
C VAL A 195 2.21 -3.39 -21.78
N SER A 196 1.26 -3.99 -21.09
CA SER A 196 1.52 -4.87 -19.95
C SER A 196 1.86 -6.29 -20.43
N GLN A 197 1.08 -6.80 -21.37
CA GLN A 197 1.20 -8.18 -21.84
C GLN A 197 0.70 -8.32 -23.28
N ARG A 198 1.39 -9.19 -24.05
CA ARG A 198 0.89 -9.72 -25.32
C ARG A 198 0.29 -11.10 -25.08
N LEU A 199 -0.99 -11.27 -25.46
CA LEU A 199 -1.79 -12.47 -25.23
C LEU A 199 -1.94 -13.32 -26.51
N ALA A 200 -1.53 -12.79 -27.67
CA ALA A 200 -1.46 -13.49 -28.94
C ALA A 200 -0.18 -13.14 -29.70
N GLN A 201 0.27 -14.05 -30.56
CA GLN A 201 1.49 -13.89 -31.34
C GLN A 201 1.17 -13.73 -32.84
N PRO A 202 2.01 -13.02 -33.63
CA PRO A 202 1.91 -13.01 -35.08
C PRO A 202 1.94 -14.43 -35.66
N GLY A 203 1.08 -14.72 -36.62
CA GLY A 203 0.84 -16.05 -37.20
C GLY A 203 -0.27 -16.85 -36.53
N GLU A 204 -0.77 -16.43 -35.36
CA GLU A 204 -1.89 -17.10 -34.70
C GLU A 204 -3.24 -16.68 -35.30
N ARG A 205 -4.16 -17.61 -35.44
CA ARG A 205 -5.54 -17.31 -35.79
C ARG A 205 -6.31 -16.95 -34.53
N VAL A 206 -6.87 -15.74 -34.50
CA VAL A 206 -7.66 -15.23 -33.39
C VAL A 206 -9.14 -15.24 -33.71
N ALA A 207 -9.95 -15.63 -32.75
CA ALA A 207 -11.41 -15.57 -32.83
C ALA A 207 -11.92 -14.17 -32.47
N ILE A 208 -13.19 -13.89 -32.75
CA ILE A 208 -13.87 -12.69 -32.27
C ILE A 208 -13.79 -12.66 -30.74
N ASP A 209 -13.54 -11.48 -30.15
CA ASP A 209 -13.35 -11.24 -28.73
C ASP A 209 -12.10 -11.88 -28.11
N ALA A 210 -11.22 -12.52 -28.90
CA ALA A 210 -9.93 -12.98 -28.41
C ALA A 210 -9.08 -11.78 -27.91
N LYS A 211 -8.49 -11.95 -26.74
CA LYS A 211 -7.60 -10.96 -26.14
C LYS A 211 -6.25 -10.98 -26.86
N VAL A 212 -5.77 -9.82 -27.29
CA VAL A 212 -4.50 -9.70 -28.05
C VAL A 212 -3.43 -8.98 -27.26
N ILE A 213 -3.75 -7.83 -26.68
CA ILE A 213 -2.81 -7.00 -25.92
C ILE A 213 -3.51 -6.42 -24.70
N GLU A 214 -2.83 -6.38 -23.56
CA GLU A 214 -3.25 -5.63 -22.39
C GLU A 214 -2.44 -4.33 -22.27
N ILE A 215 -3.15 -3.21 -22.06
CA ILE A 215 -2.58 -1.87 -21.89
C ILE A 215 -2.99 -1.36 -20.51
N VAL A 216 -2.04 -0.83 -19.74
CA VAL A 216 -2.26 -0.29 -18.40
C VAL A 216 -1.83 1.17 -18.34
N ASP A 217 -2.63 2.00 -17.72
CA ASP A 217 -2.28 3.40 -17.44
C ASP A 217 -1.61 3.48 -16.05
N LEU A 218 -0.29 3.63 -16.05
CA LEU A 218 0.51 3.73 -14.83
C LEU A 218 0.50 5.14 -14.21
N SER A 219 -0.18 6.11 -14.80
CA SER A 219 -0.28 7.46 -14.24
C SER A 219 -1.11 7.51 -12.96
N ARG A 220 -2.02 6.55 -12.77
CA ARG A 220 -2.88 6.42 -11.60
C ARG A 220 -2.89 4.99 -11.12
N ILE A 221 -2.19 4.77 -10.02
CA ILE A 221 -2.08 3.46 -9.36
C ILE A 221 -2.77 3.57 -8.00
N GLU A 222 -3.55 2.58 -7.66
CA GLU A 222 -4.20 2.42 -6.37
C GLU A 222 -3.73 1.14 -5.69
N LEU A 223 -3.61 1.19 -4.37
CA LEU A 223 -3.51 0.01 -3.52
C LEU A 223 -4.91 -0.51 -3.25
N GLU A 224 -5.16 -1.78 -3.55
CA GLU A 224 -6.36 -2.51 -3.15
C GLU A 224 -6.07 -3.21 -1.82
N ALA A 225 -6.45 -2.60 -0.70
CA ALA A 225 -6.22 -3.14 0.64
C ALA A 225 -7.48 -3.81 1.20
N ALA A 226 -7.33 -5.02 1.72
CA ALA A 226 -8.38 -5.74 2.42
C ALA A 226 -8.33 -5.38 3.91
N VAL A 227 -9.38 -4.74 4.42
CA VAL A 227 -9.50 -4.30 5.81
C VAL A 227 -10.57 -5.13 6.52
N ALA A 228 -10.30 -5.53 7.77
CA ALA A 228 -11.25 -6.27 8.57
C ALA A 228 -12.51 -5.42 8.89
N PRO A 229 -13.71 -6.04 8.99
CA PRO A 229 -14.96 -5.30 9.22
C PRO A 229 -14.96 -4.50 10.53
N GLU A 230 -14.28 -4.99 11.56
CA GLU A 230 -14.12 -4.31 12.85
C GLU A 230 -13.29 -3.03 12.76
N ASP A 231 -12.36 -2.96 11.83
CA ASP A 231 -11.44 -1.84 11.69
C ASP A 231 -11.92 -0.78 10.68
N VAL A 232 -12.75 -1.19 9.72
CA VAL A 232 -13.19 -0.31 8.62
C VAL A 232 -13.99 0.90 9.10
N GLY A 233 -14.68 0.77 10.25
CA GLY A 233 -15.47 1.87 10.84
C GLY A 233 -14.64 3.12 11.18
N GLY A 234 -13.32 2.96 11.36
CA GLY A 234 -12.40 4.08 11.59
C GLY A 234 -11.78 4.65 10.32
N VAL A 235 -11.96 4.00 9.16
CA VAL A 235 -11.38 4.43 7.90
C VAL A 235 -12.31 5.43 7.21
N LEU A 236 -11.78 6.59 6.84
CA LEU A 236 -12.51 7.66 6.15
C LEU A 236 -11.79 8.03 4.85
N VAL A 237 -12.59 8.40 3.85
CA VAL A 237 -12.04 8.94 2.59
C VAL A 237 -11.27 10.24 2.91
N GLY A 238 -10.08 10.33 2.35
CA GLY A 238 -9.19 11.48 2.57
C GLY A 238 -8.07 11.23 3.57
N GLN A 239 -8.10 10.17 4.37
CA GLN A 239 -7.02 9.80 5.26
C GLN A 239 -5.73 9.47 4.51
N ILE A 240 -4.60 9.79 5.14
CA ILE A 240 -3.27 9.57 4.57
C ILE A 240 -2.74 8.22 5.05
N ALA A 241 -2.07 7.53 4.15
CA ALA A 241 -1.36 6.29 4.44
C ALA A 241 0.11 6.41 4.03
N ARG A 242 0.99 5.76 4.79
CA ARG A 242 2.40 5.56 4.44
C ARG A 242 2.60 4.12 4.07
N LEU A 243 3.09 3.90 2.87
CA LEU A 243 3.23 2.57 2.28
C LEU A 243 4.69 2.27 1.97
N SER A 244 5.13 1.09 2.32
CA SER A 244 6.35 0.49 1.81
C SER A 244 5.96 -0.41 0.64
N VAL A 245 6.44 -0.11 -0.55
CA VAL A 245 6.19 -0.88 -1.78
C VAL A 245 7.38 -1.78 -2.05
N ASP A 246 7.13 -3.05 -2.31
CA ASP A 246 8.19 -4.00 -2.61
C ASP A 246 8.97 -3.55 -3.87
N GLY A 247 10.29 -3.49 -3.77
CA GLY A 247 11.16 -3.02 -4.85
C GLY A 247 11.37 -1.51 -4.93
N LEU A 248 10.74 -0.70 -4.08
CA LEU A 248 11.02 0.72 -3.94
C LEU A 248 11.77 0.98 -2.64
N GLY A 249 12.83 1.77 -2.70
CA GLY A 249 13.67 2.09 -1.53
C GLY A 249 13.03 3.12 -0.58
N GLU A 250 12.12 3.95 -1.08
CA GLU A 250 11.49 5.02 -0.31
C GLU A 250 10.01 4.74 -0.07
N PRO A 251 9.49 5.10 1.12
CA PRO A 251 8.07 4.97 1.41
C PRO A 251 7.21 5.83 0.47
N ALA A 252 6.14 5.25 -0.05
CA ALA A 252 5.15 5.94 -0.86
C ALA A 252 4.07 6.56 0.03
N SER A 253 3.65 7.79 -0.28
CA SER A 253 2.47 8.40 0.31
C SER A 253 1.24 8.02 -0.51
N ALA A 254 0.17 7.64 0.17
CA ALA A 254 -1.11 7.33 -0.46
C ALA A 254 -2.26 7.98 0.31
N LYS A 255 -3.40 8.12 -0.36
CA LYS A 255 -4.62 8.70 0.22
C LYS A 255 -5.80 7.78 -0.01
N VAL A 256 -6.61 7.53 1.01
CA VAL A 256 -7.86 6.79 0.86
C VAL A 256 -8.81 7.57 -0.05
N VAL A 257 -9.18 6.97 -1.19
CA VAL A 257 -10.06 7.58 -2.19
C VAL A 257 -11.43 6.95 -2.22
N ARG A 258 -11.53 5.65 -1.90
CA ARG A 258 -12.79 4.91 -1.92
C ARG A 258 -12.77 3.80 -0.89
N ILE A 259 -13.94 3.47 -0.37
CA ILE A 259 -14.20 2.32 0.49
C ILE A 259 -15.33 1.54 -0.18
N ASN A 260 -15.14 0.25 -0.40
CA ASN A 260 -16.18 -0.57 -1.00
C ASN A 260 -17.36 -0.68 -0.02
N PRO A 261 -18.61 -0.43 -0.46
CA PRO A 261 -19.77 -0.59 0.40
C PRO A 261 -20.10 -2.06 0.70
N SER A 262 -19.50 -3.00 -0.03
CA SER A 262 -19.74 -4.44 0.12
C SER A 262 -18.51 -5.16 0.65
N THR A 263 -18.73 -6.22 1.43
CA THR A 263 -17.68 -7.13 1.87
C THR A 263 -17.38 -8.17 0.79
N GLN A 264 -16.14 -8.64 0.76
CA GLN A 264 -15.75 -9.75 -0.13
C GLN A 264 -16.32 -11.08 0.37
N THR A 265 -16.86 -11.87 -0.54
CA THR A 265 -17.32 -13.23 -0.24
C THR A 265 -16.13 -14.10 0.18
N GLY A 266 -16.28 -14.82 1.29
CA GLY A 266 -15.24 -15.71 1.85
C GLY A 266 -14.43 -15.04 2.96
N THR A 267 -13.75 -13.93 2.71
CA THR A 267 -12.90 -13.24 3.70
C THR A 267 -13.68 -12.27 4.59
N ARG A 268 -14.87 -11.83 4.17
CA ARG A 268 -15.66 -10.74 4.77
C ARG A 268 -14.93 -9.40 4.84
N ALA A 269 -13.75 -9.30 4.27
CA ALA A 269 -13.00 -8.05 4.25
C ALA A 269 -13.69 -6.97 3.42
N VAL A 270 -13.52 -5.73 3.82
CA VAL A 270 -13.94 -4.55 3.05
C VAL A 270 -12.74 -4.03 2.29
N MET A 271 -12.90 -3.85 0.97
CA MET A 271 -11.83 -3.30 0.12
C MET A 271 -11.75 -1.79 0.29
N VAL A 272 -10.56 -1.33 0.64
CA VAL A 272 -10.21 0.09 0.72
C VAL A 272 -9.21 0.40 -0.39
N TYR A 273 -9.49 1.43 -1.16
CA TYR A 273 -8.69 1.85 -2.29
C TYR A 273 -7.91 3.12 -1.92
N LEU A 274 -6.58 3.03 -2.04
CA LEU A 274 -5.70 4.14 -1.72
C LEU A 274 -4.94 4.57 -2.98
N ALA A 275 -5.14 5.81 -3.43
CA ALA A 275 -4.40 6.38 -4.54
C ALA A 275 -2.97 6.72 -4.09
N LEU A 276 -1.99 6.16 -4.77
CA LEU A 276 -0.58 6.47 -4.56
C LEU A 276 -0.20 7.74 -5.31
N GLN A 277 0.72 8.51 -4.72
CA GLN A 277 1.36 9.58 -5.47
C GLN A 277 2.26 8.99 -6.56
N PRO A 278 2.21 9.52 -7.79
CA PRO A 278 3.05 9.04 -8.88
C PRO A 278 4.54 9.15 -8.52
N GLN A 279 5.25 8.05 -8.64
CA GLN A 279 6.71 8.03 -8.47
C GLN A 279 7.33 7.00 -9.42
N PRO A 280 8.60 7.20 -9.83
CA PRO A 280 9.28 6.27 -10.72
C PRO A 280 9.36 4.87 -10.12
N GLY A 281 9.20 3.84 -10.95
CA GLY A 281 9.32 2.44 -10.54
C GLY A 281 8.02 1.79 -10.06
N LEU A 282 6.92 2.54 -9.88
CA LEU A 282 5.62 1.93 -9.62
C LEU A 282 5.16 1.08 -10.79
N ARG A 283 4.72 -0.15 -10.50
CA ARG A 283 4.19 -1.10 -11.48
C ARG A 283 2.93 -1.76 -10.96
N GLN A 284 2.04 -2.12 -11.86
CA GLN A 284 0.92 -2.98 -11.54
C GLN A 284 1.40 -4.34 -11.05
N GLY A 285 0.75 -4.88 -10.01
CA GLY A 285 1.06 -6.19 -9.44
C GLY A 285 2.11 -6.18 -8.33
N LEU A 286 2.78 -5.06 -8.06
CA LEU A 286 3.63 -4.94 -6.88
C LEU A 286 2.78 -5.03 -5.60
N PHE A 287 3.38 -5.56 -4.54
CA PHE A 287 2.75 -5.62 -3.23
C PHE A 287 3.21 -4.44 -2.36
N ALA A 288 2.29 -3.88 -1.59
CA ALA A 288 2.60 -2.82 -0.66
C ALA A 288 1.98 -3.10 0.71
N ARG A 289 2.68 -2.66 1.74
CA ARG A 289 2.25 -2.72 3.14
C ARG A 289 2.49 -1.38 3.81
N GLY A 290 1.71 -1.05 4.80
CA GLY A 290 1.88 0.20 5.52
C GLY A 290 0.78 0.47 6.51
N THR A 291 0.59 1.75 6.84
CA THR A 291 -0.37 2.18 7.84
C THR A 291 -1.22 3.34 7.34
N ILE A 292 -2.52 3.29 7.62
CA ILE A 292 -3.46 4.41 7.46
C ILE A 292 -3.48 5.19 8.76
N GLU A 293 -3.38 6.50 8.71
CA GLU A 293 -3.59 7.39 9.86
C GLU A 293 -5.09 7.57 10.09
N LEU A 294 -5.65 6.90 11.12
CA LEU A 294 -7.09 6.95 11.41
C LEU A 294 -7.48 8.21 12.15
N GLN A 295 -6.74 8.54 13.22
CA GLN A 295 -7.02 9.66 14.09
C GLN A 295 -5.72 10.20 14.68
N ARG A 296 -5.61 11.51 14.78
CA ARG A 296 -4.51 12.18 15.45
C ARG A 296 -5.07 13.03 16.58
N LYS A 297 -4.57 12.82 17.80
CA LYS A 297 -4.93 13.63 18.97
C LYS A 297 -3.70 13.95 19.81
N ASN A 298 -3.73 15.05 20.56
CA ASN A 298 -2.72 15.33 21.56
C ASN A 298 -3.11 14.59 22.85
N ALA A 299 -2.20 13.75 23.34
CA ALA A 299 -2.40 12.97 24.55
C ALA A 299 -1.06 12.75 25.25
N ILE A 300 -1.08 12.46 26.54
CA ILE A 300 0.11 11.99 27.26
C ILE A 300 0.39 10.59 26.70
N ALA A 301 1.35 10.48 25.78
CA ALA A 301 1.74 9.26 25.12
C ALA A 301 3.10 8.79 25.60
N VAL A 302 3.21 7.49 25.85
CA VAL A 302 4.47 6.82 26.21
C VAL A 302 4.72 5.64 25.28
N PRO A 303 6.00 5.27 25.01
CA PRO A 303 6.30 4.06 24.27
C PRO A 303 5.64 2.84 24.94
N VAL A 304 5.09 1.93 24.14
CA VAL A 304 4.51 0.69 24.67
C VAL A 304 5.52 -0.08 25.52
N SER A 305 6.83 0.01 25.19
CA SER A 305 7.92 -0.59 25.94
C SER A 305 8.10 -0.04 27.36
N ALA A 306 7.62 1.16 27.65
CA ALA A 306 7.68 1.75 29.00
C ALA A 306 6.54 1.29 29.92
N VAL A 307 5.49 0.69 29.36
CA VAL A 307 4.36 0.18 30.11
C VAL A 307 4.59 -1.29 30.48
N ARG A 308 4.34 -1.63 31.73
CA ARG A 308 4.43 -2.98 32.26
C ARG A 308 3.05 -3.56 32.46
N VAL A 309 2.87 -4.82 32.05
CA VAL A 309 1.59 -5.54 32.11
C VAL A 309 1.70 -6.90 32.82
N ASP A 310 2.76 -7.07 33.60
CA ASP A 310 3.07 -8.29 34.36
C ASP A 310 2.30 -8.39 35.69
N GLN A 311 1.50 -7.36 36.04
CA GLN A 311 0.62 -7.34 37.20
C GLN A 311 -0.84 -7.23 36.78
N ALA A 312 -1.74 -7.35 37.77
CA ALA A 312 -3.20 -7.27 37.55
C ALA A 312 -3.66 -5.94 36.94
N ARG A 313 -2.90 -4.87 37.13
CA ARG A 313 -3.12 -3.56 36.48
C ARG A 313 -1.84 -3.12 35.76
N PRO A 314 -1.95 -2.53 34.57
CA PRO A 314 -0.80 -1.92 33.91
C PRO A 314 -0.19 -0.85 34.80
N TYR A 315 1.14 -0.73 34.75
CA TYR A 315 1.86 0.30 35.50
C TYR A 315 3.06 0.81 34.73
N VAL A 316 3.54 1.98 35.12
CA VAL A 316 4.80 2.55 34.66
C VAL A 316 5.76 2.73 35.84
N LEU A 317 7.05 2.72 35.58
CA LEU A 317 8.07 3.05 36.57
C LEU A 317 8.39 4.54 36.45
N ALA A 318 8.00 5.32 37.45
CA ALA A 318 8.34 6.73 37.55
C ALA A 318 9.57 6.94 38.43
N VAL A 319 10.36 7.94 38.15
CA VAL A 319 11.47 8.38 39.01
C VAL A 319 10.95 9.47 39.93
N ASP A 320 10.88 9.16 41.24
CA ASP A 320 10.43 10.12 42.25
C ASP A 320 11.42 10.14 43.41
N GLY A 321 11.95 11.33 43.74
CA GLY A 321 12.95 11.48 44.81
C GLY A 321 14.20 10.60 44.65
N GLY A 322 14.64 10.30 43.43
CA GLY A 322 15.80 9.41 43.18
C GLY A 322 15.52 7.94 43.38
N LYS A 323 14.27 7.52 43.38
CA LYS A 323 13.83 6.11 43.47
C LYS A 323 12.90 5.76 42.33
N ALA A 324 12.95 4.53 41.86
CA ALA A 324 11.95 3.99 40.96
C ALA A 324 10.67 3.69 41.73
N VAL A 325 9.53 4.27 41.33
CA VAL A 325 8.23 4.07 41.96
C VAL A 325 7.28 3.50 40.94
N GLN A 326 6.60 2.41 41.31
CA GLN A 326 5.55 1.82 40.48
C GLN A 326 4.28 2.66 40.58
N ARG A 327 3.81 3.18 39.43
CA ARG A 327 2.54 3.93 39.37
C ARG A 327 1.57 3.17 38.48
N PRO A 328 0.45 2.68 39.03
CA PRO A 328 -0.64 2.11 38.21
C PRO A 328 -1.15 3.16 37.24
N VAL A 329 -1.41 2.75 35.99
CA VAL A 329 -1.90 3.62 34.92
C VAL A 329 -3.15 3.05 34.26
N GLU A 330 -4.02 3.92 33.80
CA GLU A 330 -5.09 3.57 32.88
C GLU A 330 -4.64 3.89 31.45
N LEU A 331 -4.72 2.87 30.59
CA LEU A 331 -4.32 2.97 29.21
C LEU A 331 -5.48 3.38 28.32
N GLY A 332 -5.23 4.31 27.42
CA GLY A 332 -6.17 4.73 26.40
C GLY A 332 -5.86 4.10 25.03
N VAL A 333 -5.95 4.91 24.00
CA VAL A 333 -5.75 4.48 22.61
C VAL A 333 -4.28 4.15 22.34
N ARG A 334 -4.06 3.07 21.60
CA ARG A 334 -2.75 2.73 21.04
C ARG A 334 -2.58 3.40 19.69
N GLY A 335 -1.35 3.78 19.38
CA GLY A 335 -0.99 4.42 18.12
C GLY A 335 0.52 4.53 17.96
N GLU A 336 0.94 5.54 17.22
CA GLU A 336 2.33 5.90 17.01
C GLU A 336 2.57 7.33 17.48
N ALA A 337 3.73 7.58 18.11
CA ALA A 337 4.14 8.92 18.51
C ALA A 337 5.65 9.11 18.28
N LEU A 338 6.09 10.35 18.28
CA LEU A 338 7.49 10.71 18.02
C LEU A 338 8.24 10.79 19.36
N PHE A 339 9.25 9.92 19.56
CA PHE A 339 10.15 9.96 20.70
C PHE A 339 11.59 10.10 20.20
N ASP A 340 12.30 11.08 20.68
CA ASP A 340 13.72 11.32 20.35
C ASP A 340 14.01 11.32 18.82
N GLY A 341 13.07 11.86 18.01
CA GLY A 341 13.19 11.91 16.56
C GLY A 341 12.82 10.60 15.83
N ARG A 342 12.34 9.55 16.53
CA ARG A 342 11.90 8.28 15.96
C ARG A 342 10.41 8.06 16.22
N ILE A 343 9.71 7.54 15.23
CA ILE A 343 8.32 7.11 15.39
C ILE A 343 8.34 5.73 16.03
N GLU A 344 7.72 5.61 17.21
CA GLU A 344 7.64 4.35 17.97
C GLU A 344 6.19 4.03 18.30
N PRO A 345 5.83 2.73 18.46
CA PRO A 345 4.55 2.31 18.99
C PRO A 345 4.32 2.93 20.37
N ALA A 346 3.21 3.61 20.55
CA ALA A 346 2.86 4.37 21.73
C ALA A 346 1.48 4.01 22.26
N VAL A 347 1.27 4.29 23.52
CA VAL A 347 -0.03 4.17 24.18
C VAL A 347 -0.32 5.44 24.98
N GLU A 348 -1.55 5.87 24.92
CA GLU A 348 -2.05 6.97 25.75
C GLU A 348 -2.16 6.56 27.20
N ILE A 349 -1.79 7.45 28.11
CA ILE A 349 -2.06 7.34 29.53
C ILE A 349 -3.22 8.30 29.87
N LEU A 350 -4.34 7.71 30.30
CA LEU A 350 -5.52 8.47 30.73
C LEU A 350 -5.39 8.96 32.17
N SER A 351 -4.78 8.13 33.04
CA SER A 351 -4.54 8.47 34.46
C SER A 351 -3.30 7.73 34.97
N GLY A 352 -2.69 8.27 36.06
CA GLY A 352 -1.55 7.65 36.75
C GLY A 352 -0.17 8.21 36.42
N ALA A 353 -0.01 9.00 35.34
CA ALA A 353 1.20 9.78 35.07
C ALA A 353 0.82 11.22 34.74
N ALA A 354 1.48 12.18 35.38
CA ALA A 354 1.31 13.59 35.11
C ALA A 354 2.16 14.04 33.91
N ASP A 355 1.75 15.13 33.29
CA ASP A 355 2.61 15.80 32.29
C ASP A 355 3.92 16.25 32.94
N GLY A 356 5.05 15.99 32.30
CA GLY A 356 6.38 16.23 32.84
C GLY A 356 6.94 15.13 33.75
N ALA A 357 6.19 14.05 34.05
CA ALA A 357 6.70 12.94 34.85
C ALA A 357 7.85 12.22 34.15
N THR A 358 8.95 11.97 34.89
CA THR A 358 10.07 11.19 34.41
C THR A 358 9.78 9.69 34.56
N LEU A 359 9.73 8.99 33.46
CA LEU A 359 9.39 7.55 33.40
C LEU A 359 10.60 6.75 32.89
N LEU A 360 10.62 5.47 33.20
CA LEU A 360 11.64 4.56 32.75
C LEU A 360 11.18 3.80 31.49
N ARG A 361 12.06 3.69 30.52
CA ARG A 361 11.85 2.86 29.33
C ARG A 361 12.03 1.37 29.66
N GLY A 362 11.61 0.51 28.74
CA GLY A 362 11.76 -0.94 28.86
C GLY A 362 13.21 -1.41 29.01
N SER A 363 14.17 -0.67 28.49
CA SER A 363 15.61 -0.93 28.57
C SER A 363 16.14 -0.92 30.01
N ALA A 364 15.53 -0.15 30.90
CA ALA A 364 15.93 -0.10 32.32
C ALA A 364 15.71 -1.43 33.10
N GLY A 365 15.09 -2.45 32.48
CA GLY A 365 14.85 -3.76 33.09
C GLY A 365 13.71 -3.76 34.12
N GLY A 366 13.58 -4.90 34.84
CA GLY A 366 12.57 -5.11 35.89
C GLY A 366 13.04 -4.56 37.24
N LEU A 367 12.90 -3.25 37.48
CA LEU A 367 13.23 -2.67 38.78
C LEU A 367 12.07 -2.87 39.76
N ARG A 368 12.45 -3.15 41.03
CA ARG A 368 11.50 -3.25 42.14
C ARG A 368 11.12 -1.86 42.61
N ASP A 369 9.91 -1.74 43.13
CA ASP A 369 9.47 -0.53 43.80
C ASP A 369 10.44 -0.07 44.89
N GLY A 370 10.76 1.23 44.95
CA GLY A 370 11.70 1.81 45.91
C GLY A 370 13.19 1.63 45.56
N THR A 371 13.56 1.00 44.45
CA THR A 371 14.97 0.86 44.03
C THR A 371 15.61 2.25 43.81
N PRO A 372 16.73 2.56 44.51
CA PRO A 372 17.41 3.86 44.29
C PRO A 372 18.01 3.90 42.88
N VAL A 373 17.74 5.00 42.18
CA VAL A 373 18.21 5.24 40.82
C VAL A 373 18.89 6.61 40.74
N LYS A 374 19.94 6.71 39.95
CA LYS A 374 20.65 7.95 39.68
C LYS A 374 20.66 8.21 38.20
N LEU A 375 20.14 9.35 37.81
CA LEU A 375 20.16 9.78 36.40
C LEU A 375 21.58 10.23 36.05
N ALA A 376 22.17 9.62 35.02
CA ALA A 376 23.41 10.14 34.46
C ALA A 376 23.13 11.52 33.79
N PRO A 377 24.02 12.50 33.98
CA PRO A 377 23.84 13.79 33.29
C PRO A 377 23.84 13.56 31.78
N ALA A 378 22.88 14.21 31.09
CA ALA A 378 22.84 14.16 29.64
C ALA A 378 24.19 14.68 29.08
N PRO A 379 24.79 13.99 28.09
CA PRO A 379 25.96 14.52 27.42
C PRO A 379 25.61 15.90 26.87
N ALA A 380 26.37 16.91 27.29
CA ALA A 380 26.21 18.29 26.81
C ALA A 380 26.22 18.22 25.28
N SER A 381 25.16 18.75 24.67
CA SER A 381 25.00 18.81 23.20
C SER A 381 26.28 19.44 22.64
N ALA A 382 27.08 18.67 21.91
CA ALA A 382 28.23 19.20 21.19
C ALA A 382 27.68 20.28 20.23
N THR A 383 27.97 21.52 20.54
CA THR A 383 27.72 22.66 19.68
C THR A 383 28.46 22.38 18.38
N VAL A 384 27.72 22.06 17.33
CA VAL A 384 28.27 21.96 15.96
C VAL A 384 28.76 23.37 15.64
N SER A 385 30.06 23.59 15.81
CA SER A 385 30.75 24.77 15.33
C SER A 385 30.72 24.72 13.80
N THR A 386 29.89 25.53 13.19
CA THR A 386 29.89 25.79 11.75
C THR A 386 31.28 26.32 11.38
N PRO A 387 32.03 25.66 10.47
CA PRO A 387 33.27 26.23 9.97
C PRO A 387 32.94 27.50 9.17
N ALA A 388 33.48 28.64 9.65
CA ALA A 388 33.43 29.90 8.94
C ALA A 388 34.05 29.70 7.53
N SER A 389 33.24 29.95 6.51
CA SER A 389 33.66 30.03 5.10
C SER A 389 34.69 31.16 4.97
N ALA A 390 35.94 30.79 4.77
CA ALA A 390 36.98 31.73 4.33
C ALA A 390 36.66 32.11 2.89
N ALA A 391 36.23 33.36 2.71
CA ALA A 391 36.22 34.04 1.42
C ALA A 391 37.68 34.20 0.95
N SER A 392 38.04 33.54 -0.15
CA SER A 392 39.23 33.84 -0.92
C SER A 392 38.83 34.70 -2.10
N ALA A 393 39.27 35.93 -2.10
CA ALA A 393 39.25 36.86 -3.21
C ALA A 393 40.22 36.43 -4.30
N ALA A 394 39.86 36.83 -5.48
CA ALA A 394 40.46 36.73 -6.78
C ALA A 394 42.00 37.14 -6.89
N PRO A 395 42.64 37.00 -8.04
CA PRO A 395 42.37 37.86 -9.22
C PRO A 395 41.80 37.15 -10.45
#